data_27274d0a22f6cf3261326c57e07ef582
#
_entry.id   27274d0a22f6cf3261326c57e07ef582
#
_cell.length_a   1.000
_cell.length_b   1.000
_cell.length_c   1.000
_cell.angle_alpha   90.00
_cell.angle_beta   90.00
_cell.angle_gamma   90.00
#
_symmetry.space_group_name_H-M   'P 1'
#
loop_
_entity.id
_entity.type
_entity.pdbx_description
1 polymer ?
#
loop_
_entity_poly.entity_id
_entity_poly.type
_entity_poly.pdbx_seq_one_letter_code
_entity_poly.pdbx_strand_id
1 'polypeptide(L)'
;MKSPISYLFIFALSLFSLSGFAQENNMISIEKLINKTDPAWPLVKKWIDSAKNKVEVLPVDSARAKEVLYHSQMTTYATLGSVIYNTGGIMVDNGWIRILGSGSERLNRNVADWNKGKTLKEYGDNIPYLLVADDAVGGFFAINYGGLGKDIKNVYYLEPNTLTWQPLGAGYGEFLVFCFDSDLSKFYKGLRWSSWNQFIANLDGTKTYSFRPYLWEEGTDIDKCTRKLVGIEEMYRFNIMKSKELNADKGKKKDETTKEETKGEQ
;
A
#
# COMPACT_ATOMS: atom_id res chain seq x y z
N MET A 1 -52.95 -68.36 6.77
CA MET A 1 -51.68 -67.99 7.41
C MET A 1 -50.88 -67.18 6.42
N LYS A 2 -50.74 -65.86 6.64
CA LYS A 2 -50.08 -64.91 5.72
C LYS A 2 -48.65 -64.67 6.21
N SER A 3 -47.67 -64.90 5.35
CA SER A 3 -46.27 -64.65 5.56
C SER A 3 -45.97 -63.13 5.37
N PRO A 4 -45.16 -62.46 6.22
CA PRO A 4 -44.77 -61.09 5.99
C PRO A 4 -43.55 -61.00 5.09
N ILE A 5 -43.63 -60.15 4.11
CA ILE A 5 -42.56 -59.79 3.18
C ILE A 5 -41.67 -58.75 3.88
N SER A 6 -40.38 -59.12 4.10
CA SER A 6 -39.35 -58.19 4.57
C SER A 6 -38.83 -57.30 3.45
N TYR A 7 -39.06 -56.01 3.55
CA TYR A 7 -38.43 -55.01 2.67
C TYR A 7 -37.03 -54.67 3.19
N LEU A 8 -36.03 -55.06 2.42
CA LEU A 8 -34.64 -54.69 2.61
C LEU A 8 -34.41 -53.30 1.99
N PHE A 9 -34.32 -52.28 2.83
CA PHE A 9 -33.89 -50.94 2.40
C PHE A 9 -32.39 -50.94 2.19
N ILE A 10 -31.95 -50.88 0.93
CA ILE A 10 -30.54 -50.61 0.57
C ILE A 10 -30.33 -49.12 0.63
N PHE A 11 -29.63 -48.63 1.63
CA PHE A 11 -29.16 -47.26 1.72
C PHE A 11 -27.91 -47.09 0.85
N ALA A 12 -28.06 -46.55 -0.36
CA ALA A 12 -26.95 -46.17 -1.22
C ALA A 12 -26.30 -44.90 -0.63
N LEU A 13 -25.17 -45.05 0.06
CA LEU A 13 -24.33 -43.94 0.48
C LEU A 13 -23.62 -43.39 -0.76
N SER A 14 -24.15 -42.32 -1.34
CA SER A 14 -23.44 -41.55 -2.37
C SER A 14 -22.31 -40.75 -1.71
N LEU A 15 -21.09 -41.24 -1.82
CA LEU A 15 -19.88 -40.50 -1.57
C LEU A 15 -19.76 -39.35 -2.57
N PHE A 16 -20.24 -38.16 -2.20
CA PHE A 16 -19.85 -36.93 -2.85
C PHE A 16 -18.39 -36.65 -2.53
N SER A 17 -17.49 -37.06 -3.41
CA SER A 17 -16.13 -36.57 -3.43
C SER A 17 -16.19 -35.07 -3.78
N LEU A 18 -16.07 -34.21 -2.76
CA LEU A 18 -15.70 -32.83 -2.91
C LEU A 18 -14.26 -32.79 -3.45
N SER A 19 -14.13 -32.90 -4.77
CA SER A 19 -12.94 -32.44 -5.46
C SER A 19 -12.90 -30.93 -5.28
N GLY A 20 -12.18 -30.48 -4.25
CA GLY A 20 -11.76 -29.09 -4.15
C GLY A 20 -10.96 -28.77 -5.40
N PHE A 21 -11.54 -28.01 -6.31
CA PHE A 21 -10.77 -27.36 -7.36
C PHE A 21 -9.79 -26.43 -6.64
N ALA A 22 -8.55 -26.89 -6.43
CA ALA A 22 -7.44 -25.99 -6.17
C ALA A 22 -7.40 -25.07 -7.39
N GLN A 23 -7.74 -23.81 -7.21
CA GLN A 23 -7.55 -22.78 -8.21
C GLN A 23 -6.03 -22.75 -8.44
N GLU A 24 -5.57 -23.37 -9.56
CA GLU A 24 -4.20 -23.21 -10.00
C GLU A 24 -3.97 -21.71 -10.15
N ASN A 25 -3.24 -21.11 -9.22
CA ASN A 25 -2.77 -19.76 -9.34
C ASN A 25 -1.86 -19.71 -10.57
N ASN A 26 -2.39 -19.20 -11.67
CA ASN A 26 -1.74 -19.11 -12.98
C ASN A 26 -0.65 -18.02 -12.95
N MET A 27 0.29 -18.17 -12.01
CA MET A 27 1.37 -17.20 -11.83
C MET A 27 2.37 -17.31 -12.99
N ILE A 28 2.74 -16.17 -13.53
CA ILE A 28 3.76 -16.05 -14.59
C ILE A 28 5.11 -16.42 -13.99
N SER A 29 5.89 -17.28 -14.70
CA SER A 29 7.21 -17.70 -14.21
C SER A 29 8.19 -16.53 -14.12
N ILE A 30 9.15 -16.62 -13.18
CA ILE A 30 10.13 -15.54 -12.94
C ILE A 30 10.94 -15.17 -14.18
N GLU A 31 11.25 -16.15 -15.04
CA GLU A 31 12.00 -15.93 -16.28
C GLU A 31 11.25 -15.01 -17.26
N LYS A 32 9.90 -15.08 -17.27
CA LYS A 32 9.05 -14.22 -18.10
C LYS A 32 8.84 -12.84 -17.48
N LEU A 33 8.92 -12.73 -16.16
CA LEU A 33 8.82 -11.45 -15.45
C LEU A 33 10.10 -10.61 -15.61
N ILE A 34 11.26 -11.26 -15.77
CA ILE A 34 12.54 -10.57 -15.98
C ILE A 34 12.70 -10.25 -17.49
N ASN A 35 12.40 -9.01 -17.86
CA ASN A 35 12.69 -8.52 -19.21
C ASN A 35 14.17 -8.16 -19.33
N LYS A 36 14.90 -8.87 -20.20
CA LYS A 36 16.34 -8.67 -20.45
C LYS A 36 16.61 -7.69 -21.59
N THR A 37 15.62 -7.44 -22.46
CA THR A 37 15.79 -6.65 -23.67
C THR A 37 15.51 -5.17 -23.40
N ASP A 38 14.46 -4.88 -22.66
CA ASP A 38 14.00 -3.51 -22.39
C ASP A 38 13.48 -3.36 -20.95
N PRO A 39 14.35 -3.52 -19.93
CA PRO A 39 13.97 -3.28 -18.55
C PRO A 39 13.85 -1.78 -18.27
N ALA A 40 12.93 -1.37 -17.40
CA ALA A 40 12.78 0.05 -17.04
C ALA A 40 13.90 0.58 -16.13
N TRP A 41 14.78 -0.29 -15.62
CA TRP A 41 15.83 0.12 -14.67
C TRP A 41 16.76 1.24 -15.17
N PRO A 42 17.27 1.21 -16.41
CA PRO A 42 18.10 2.32 -16.91
C PRO A 42 17.41 3.68 -16.85
N LEU A 43 16.11 3.70 -17.10
CA LEU A 43 15.29 4.92 -16.99
C LEU A 43 15.14 5.37 -15.53
N VAL A 44 14.79 4.45 -14.63
CA VAL A 44 14.67 4.73 -13.19
C VAL A 44 16.00 5.22 -12.63
N LYS A 45 17.12 4.56 -13.01
CA LYS A 45 18.46 4.99 -12.61
C LYS A 45 18.78 6.41 -13.07
N LYS A 46 18.42 6.76 -14.31
CA LYS A 46 18.62 8.12 -14.82
C LYS A 46 17.86 9.15 -13.98
N TRP A 47 16.63 8.87 -13.57
CA TRP A 47 15.88 9.77 -12.68
C TRP A 47 16.55 9.89 -11.31
N ILE A 48 17.06 8.79 -10.74
CA ILE A 48 17.78 8.80 -9.48
C ILE A 48 19.07 9.64 -9.60
N ASP A 49 19.85 9.43 -10.67
CA ASP A 49 21.14 10.12 -10.89
C ASP A 49 20.95 11.65 -11.10
N SER A 50 19.77 12.09 -11.58
CA SER A 50 19.43 13.50 -11.79
C SER A 50 18.53 14.10 -10.71
N ALA A 51 18.24 13.36 -9.63
CA ALA A 51 17.31 13.76 -8.60
C ALA A 51 17.75 15.04 -7.88
N LYS A 52 16.80 15.96 -7.64
CA LYS A 52 17.02 17.17 -6.83
C LYS A 52 16.94 16.89 -5.33
N ASN A 53 16.07 15.96 -4.95
CA ASN A 53 15.95 15.52 -3.58
C ASN A 53 17.03 14.48 -3.28
N LYS A 54 17.39 14.35 -2.00
CA LYS A 54 18.33 13.30 -1.58
C LYS A 54 17.68 11.93 -1.74
N VAL A 55 18.27 11.10 -2.59
CA VAL A 55 17.81 9.73 -2.89
C VAL A 55 18.91 8.76 -2.46
N GLU A 56 18.54 7.73 -1.71
CA GLU A 56 19.40 6.62 -1.32
C GLU A 56 18.76 5.32 -1.79
N VAL A 57 19.47 4.60 -2.67
CA VAL A 57 19.08 3.27 -3.14
C VAL A 57 19.65 2.24 -2.17
N LEU A 58 18.77 1.47 -1.54
CA LEU A 58 19.17 0.45 -0.57
C LEU A 58 19.68 -0.81 -1.27
N PRO A 59 20.67 -1.50 -0.67
CA PRO A 59 21.23 -2.72 -1.23
C PRO A 59 20.16 -3.78 -1.52
N VAL A 60 20.31 -4.46 -2.66
CA VAL A 60 19.45 -5.55 -3.10
C VAL A 60 20.07 -6.90 -2.77
N ASP A 61 19.25 -7.82 -2.26
CA ASP A 61 19.54 -9.26 -2.27
C ASP A 61 18.90 -9.90 -3.50
N SER A 62 19.70 -10.46 -4.39
CA SER A 62 19.23 -10.96 -5.68
C SER A 62 18.27 -12.16 -5.58
N ALA A 63 18.38 -13.00 -4.55
CA ALA A 63 17.49 -14.13 -4.35
C ALA A 63 16.12 -13.62 -3.89
N ARG A 64 16.11 -12.75 -2.88
CA ARG A 64 14.89 -12.09 -2.38
C ARG A 64 14.22 -11.25 -3.47
N ALA A 65 14.97 -10.51 -4.27
CA ALA A 65 14.42 -9.70 -5.35
C ALA A 65 13.66 -10.53 -6.38
N LYS A 66 14.15 -11.71 -6.74
CA LYS A 66 13.44 -12.66 -7.62
C LYS A 66 12.17 -13.19 -6.98
N GLU A 67 12.23 -13.56 -5.71
CA GLU A 67 11.08 -14.04 -4.94
C GLU A 67 9.98 -12.97 -4.86
N VAL A 68 10.35 -11.74 -4.46
CA VAL A 68 9.41 -10.62 -4.34
C VAL A 68 8.82 -10.24 -5.70
N LEU A 69 9.62 -10.24 -6.76
CA LEU A 69 9.15 -10.01 -8.13
C LEU A 69 8.13 -11.06 -8.55
N TYR A 70 8.40 -12.34 -8.26
CA TYR A 70 7.50 -13.45 -8.54
C TYR A 70 6.20 -13.33 -7.74
N HIS A 71 6.26 -13.08 -6.44
CA HIS A 71 5.07 -12.92 -5.59
C HIS A 71 4.23 -11.69 -5.97
N SER A 72 4.86 -10.61 -6.43
CA SER A 72 4.18 -9.39 -6.88
C SER A 72 3.62 -9.49 -8.30
N GLN A 73 4.02 -10.49 -9.09
CA GLN A 73 3.66 -10.67 -10.50
C GLN A 73 3.94 -9.42 -11.36
N MET A 74 4.99 -8.68 -11.02
CA MET A 74 5.43 -7.49 -11.74
C MET A 74 6.56 -7.83 -12.70
N THR A 75 6.55 -7.20 -13.89
CA THR A 75 7.64 -7.38 -14.85
C THR A 75 8.68 -6.28 -14.70
N THR A 76 9.96 -6.58 -14.97
CA THR A 76 11.03 -5.56 -14.97
C THR A 76 10.93 -4.59 -16.15
N TYR A 77 10.01 -4.80 -17.09
CA TYR A 77 9.61 -3.81 -18.10
C TYR A 77 8.91 -2.60 -17.44
N ALA A 78 8.13 -2.82 -16.37
CA ALA A 78 7.49 -1.76 -15.62
C ALA A 78 8.45 -1.16 -14.57
N THR A 79 8.31 0.13 -14.28
CA THR A 79 9.13 0.84 -13.29
C THR A 79 9.05 0.21 -11.89
N LEU A 80 7.87 -0.23 -11.45
CA LEU A 80 7.72 -0.91 -10.15
C LEU A 80 8.49 -2.24 -10.11
N GLY A 81 8.33 -3.10 -11.11
CA GLY A 81 9.08 -4.35 -11.17
C GLY A 81 10.58 -4.14 -11.27
N SER A 82 11.02 -3.07 -11.95
CA SER A 82 12.43 -2.68 -11.97
C SER A 82 12.94 -2.20 -10.62
N VAL A 83 12.17 -1.44 -9.86
CA VAL A 83 12.52 -1.05 -8.47
C VAL A 83 12.63 -2.29 -7.58
N ILE A 84 11.65 -3.20 -7.63
CA ILE A 84 11.67 -4.45 -6.86
C ILE A 84 12.93 -5.28 -7.18
N TYR A 85 13.25 -5.43 -8.46
CA TYR A 85 14.32 -6.32 -8.90
C TYR A 85 15.73 -5.78 -8.64
N ASN A 86 15.90 -4.45 -8.65
CA ASN A 86 17.22 -3.81 -8.58
C ASN A 86 17.49 -3.10 -7.25
N THR A 87 16.53 -3.03 -6.33
CA THR A 87 16.72 -2.33 -5.05
C THR A 87 16.10 -3.08 -3.87
N GLY A 88 16.69 -2.93 -2.70
CA GLY A 88 16.05 -3.29 -1.44
C GLY A 88 14.93 -2.31 -1.05
N GLY A 89 14.87 -1.17 -1.73
CA GLY A 89 13.96 -0.04 -1.55
C GLY A 89 14.70 1.26 -1.84
N ILE A 90 13.96 2.37 -1.84
CA ILE A 90 14.52 3.70 -2.09
C ILE A 90 14.06 4.64 -0.97
N MET A 91 15.02 5.28 -0.32
CA MET A 91 14.78 6.27 0.71
C MET A 91 14.92 7.66 0.09
N VAL A 92 13.90 8.48 0.22
CA VAL A 92 13.91 9.86 -0.29
C VAL A 92 13.86 10.84 0.86
N ASP A 93 14.59 11.94 0.72
CA ASP A 93 14.69 13.03 1.69
C ASP A 93 15.05 12.51 3.10
N ASN A 94 16.23 11.87 3.19
CA ASN A 94 16.75 11.21 4.38
C ASN A 94 15.90 10.04 4.91
N GLY A 95 14.98 9.49 4.12
CA GLY A 95 14.05 8.44 4.52
C GLY A 95 12.71 8.97 5.01
N TRP A 96 12.39 10.24 4.71
CA TRP A 96 11.05 10.78 4.91
C TRP A 96 10.02 9.98 4.10
N ILE A 97 10.28 9.74 2.80
CA ILE A 97 9.51 8.82 1.98
C ILE A 97 10.32 7.53 1.84
N ARG A 98 9.66 6.40 2.00
CA ARG A 98 10.23 5.05 1.90
C ARG A 98 9.49 4.29 0.83
N ILE A 99 10.12 4.17 -0.34
CA ILE A 99 9.60 3.43 -1.49
C ILE A 99 10.01 1.98 -1.34
N LEU A 100 9.03 1.07 -1.34
CA LEU A 100 9.25 -0.35 -1.14
C LEU A 100 9.89 -0.98 -2.39
N GLY A 101 10.92 -1.77 -2.17
CA GLY A 101 11.55 -2.65 -3.16
C GLY A 101 11.44 -4.11 -2.74
N SER A 102 12.54 -4.85 -2.83
CA SER A 102 12.64 -6.25 -2.37
C SER A 102 12.97 -6.40 -0.89
N GLY A 103 13.18 -5.31 -0.17
CA GLY A 103 13.57 -5.30 1.23
C GLY A 103 15.08 -5.30 1.43
N SER A 104 15.54 -4.64 2.50
CA SER A 104 16.93 -4.57 2.94
C SER A 104 16.97 -4.50 4.47
N GLU A 105 18.15 -4.51 5.06
CA GLU A 105 18.31 -4.37 6.50
C GLU A 105 17.66 -3.08 7.04
N ARG A 106 17.87 -1.94 6.35
CA ARG A 106 17.33 -0.64 6.75
C ARG A 106 15.85 -0.46 6.47
N LEU A 107 15.30 -1.14 5.46
CA LEU A 107 13.88 -1.18 5.12
C LEU A 107 13.44 -2.65 5.06
N ASN A 108 13.26 -3.25 6.22
CA ASN A 108 12.95 -4.67 6.38
C ASN A 108 11.48 -4.99 6.03
N ARG A 109 11.05 -4.48 4.86
CA ARG A 109 9.73 -4.70 4.25
C ARG A 109 9.90 -4.71 2.74
N ASN A 110 9.14 -5.54 2.05
CA ASN A 110 9.09 -5.57 0.60
C ASN A 110 7.65 -5.41 0.11
N VAL A 111 7.49 -5.14 -1.19
CA VAL A 111 6.18 -4.89 -1.79
C VAL A 111 5.22 -6.08 -1.60
N ALA A 112 5.68 -7.31 -1.79
CA ALA A 112 4.80 -8.49 -1.76
C ALA A 112 4.28 -8.77 -0.35
N ASP A 113 5.19 -8.94 0.62
CA ASP A 113 4.83 -9.29 2.00
C ASP A 113 4.09 -8.16 2.70
N TRP A 114 4.44 -6.90 2.38
CA TRP A 114 3.75 -5.75 2.95
C TRP A 114 2.27 -5.70 2.57
N ASN A 115 1.91 -6.17 1.40
CA ASN A 115 0.53 -6.20 0.93
C ASN A 115 -0.24 -7.45 1.40
N LYS A 116 0.46 -8.57 1.70
CA LYS A 116 -0.19 -9.80 2.17
C LYS A 116 -0.91 -9.58 3.52
N GLY A 117 -2.17 -9.98 3.58
CA GLY A 117 -3.04 -9.76 4.73
C GLY A 117 -3.59 -8.32 4.86
N LYS A 118 -3.32 -7.43 3.87
CA LYS A 118 -3.84 -6.05 3.80
C LYS A 118 -4.67 -5.83 2.54
N THR A 119 -4.07 -6.00 1.38
CA THR A 119 -4.71 -5.80 0.07
C THR A 119 -4.94 -7.09 -0.70
N LEU A 120 -4.21 -8.14 -0.36
CA LEU A 120 -4.36 -9.50 -0.92
C LEU A 120 -4.32 -10.53 0.21
N LYS A 121 -4.93 -11.69 -0.01
CA LYS A 121 -4.87 -12.86 0.89
C LYS A 121 -3.72 -13.76 0.48
N GLU A 122 -3.69 -14.16 -0.80
CA GLU A 122 -2.64 -15.00 -1.38
C GLU A 122 -1.98 -14.30 -2.56
N TYR A 123 -0.72 -14.64 -2.84
CA TYR A 123 0.01 -14.09 -3.99
C TYR A 123 -0.69 -14.50 -5.29
N GLY A 124 -0.81 -13.53 -6.20
CA GLY A 124 -1.54 -13.71 -7.45
C GLY A 124 -3.03 -13.33 -7.40
N ASP A 125 -3.56 -12.99 -6.22
CA ASP A 125 -4.92 -12.48 -6.09
C ASP A 125 -5.12 -11.16 -6.86
N ASN A 126 -6.35 -10.92 -7.31
CA ASN A 126 -6.78 -9.60 -7.73
C ASN A 126 -6.88 -8.67 -6.53
N ILE A 127 -6.25 -7.52 -6.61
CA ILE A 127 -6.15 -6.56 -5.50
C ILE A 127 -6.88 -5.26 -5.83
N PRO A 128 -7.51 -4.62 -4.83
CA PRO A 128 -8.16 -3.31 -5.03
C PRO A 128 -7.16 -2.18 -5.18
N TYR A 129 -6.00 -2.28 -4.54
CA TYR A 129 -4.85 -1.37 -4.64
C TYR A 129 -3.59 -2.05 -4.13
N LEU A 130 -2.42 -1.53 -4.50
CA LEU A 130 -1.12 -2.03 -4.08
C LEU A 130 -0.35 -0.95 -3.32
N LEU A 131 -0.06 -1.18 -2.05
CA LEU A 131 0.79 -0.31 -1.23
C LEU A 131 2.23 -0.39 -1.75
N VAL A 132 2.82 0.76 -2.10
CA VAL A 132 4.15 0.84 -2.73
C VAL A 132 5.14 1.71 -1.98
N ALA A 133 4.66 2.60 -1.11
CA ALA A 133 5.50 3.48 -0.30
C ALA A 133 4.74 3.97 0.94
N ASP A 134 5.47 4.54 1.87
CA ASP A 134 4.95 5.25 3.02
C ASP A 134 5.86 6.42 3.42
N ASP A 135 5.43 7.19 4.40
CA ASP A 135 6.23 8.28 4.94
C ASP A 135 6.40 8.20 6.47
N ALA A 136 7.21 9.09 6.97
CA ALA A 136 7.61 9.12 8.36
C ALA A 136 6.50 9.55 9.35
N VAL A 137 5.36 10.04 8.86
CA VAL A 137 4.24 10.55 9.67
C VAL A 137 2.96 9.73 9.50
N GLY A 138 3.08 8.55 8.88
CA GLY A 138 1.98 7.59 8.72
C GLY A 138 1.10 7.85 7.51
N GLY A 139 1.61 8.53 6.49
CA GLY A 139 1.02 8.55 5.17
C GLY A 139 1.39 7.30 4.36
N PHE A 140 0.53 6.87 3.45
CA PHE A 140 0.74 5.68 2.63
C PHE A 140 0.45 5.96 1.17
N PHE A 141 1.28 5.43 0.27
CA PHE A 141 1.08 5.54 -1.17
C PHE A 141 0.69 4.18 -1.74
N ALA A 142 -0.33 4.19 -2.59
CA ALA A 142 -0.84 2.98 -3.23
C ALA A 142 -1.18 3.20 -4.69
N ILE A 143 -0.88 2.20 -5.53
CA ILE A 143 -1.36 2.15 -6.91
C ILE A 143 -2.81 1.65 -6.90
N ASN A 144 -3.72 2.41 -7.48
CA ASN A 144 -5.13 2.05 -7.57
C ASN A 144 -5.38 0.98 -8.62
N TYR A 145 -6.06 -0.10 -8.23
CA TYR A 145 -6.60 -1.12 -9.13
C TYR A 145 -8.14 -1.19 -9.08
N GLY A 146 -8.79 -0.06 -8.69
CA GLY A 146 -10.24 0.10 -8.67
C GLY A 146 -10.83 0.24 -7.25
N GLY A 147 -10.02 0.05 -6.20
CA GLY A 147 -10.48 0.17 -4.81
C GLY A 147 -10.41 1.57 -4.23
N LEU A 148 -9.74 2.52 -4.89
CA LEU A 148 -9.54 3.88 -4.38
C LEU A 148 -10.24 4.95 -5.21
N GLY A 149 -10.53 4.68 -6.48
CA GLY A 149 -11.16 5.61 -7.40
C GLY A 149 -11.29 5.05 -8.82
N LYS A 150 -11.71 5.89 -9.77
CA LYS A 150 -11.97 5.48 -11.16
C LYS A 150 -10.69 5.44 -12.02
N ASP A 151 -9.67 6.18 -11.66
CA ASP A 151 -8.40 6.32 -12.37
C ASP A 151 -7.45 5.17 -12.03
N ILE A 152 -7.66 4.06 -12.71
CA ILE A 152 -6.87 2.83 -12.56
C ILE A 152 -5.39 3.10 -12.87
N LYS A 153 -4.48 2.48 -12.08
CA LYS A 153 -3.01 2.58 -12.14
C LYS A 153 -2.42 3.91 -11.69
N ASN A 154 -3.22 4.90 -11.32
CA ASN A 154 -2.73 6.09 -10.66
C ASN A 154 -2.36 5.82 -9.20
N VAL A 155 -1.39 6.58 -8.71
CA VAL A 155 -0.98 6.54 -7.31
C VAL A 155 -1.90 7.44 -6.48
N TYR A 156 -2.32 6.93 -5.35
CA TYR A 156 -3.07 7.63 -4.31
C TYR A 156 -2.23 7.78 -3.07
N TYR A 157 -2.45 8.84 -2.35
CA TYR A 157 -1.86 9.11 -1.05
C TYR A 157 -2.94 9.11 0.05
N LEU A 158 -2.80 8.23 1.05
CA LEU A 158 -3.58 8.30 2.28
C LEU A 158 -2.94 9.36 3.17
N GLU A 159 -3.52 10.54 3.18
CA GLU A 159 -3.00 11.68 3.95
C GLU A 159 -3.21 11.48 5.46
N PRO A 160 -2.17 11.64 6.30
CA PRO A 160 -2.30 11.42 7.73
C PRO A 160 -3.11 12.49 8.47
N ASN A 161 -3.33 13.66 7.86
CA ASN A 161 -4.10 14.78 8.43
C ASN A 161 -5.57 14.79 8.00
N THR A 162 -5.97 14.00 7.01
CA THR A 162 -7.37 13.89 6.57
C THR A 162 -7.90 12.48 6.66
N LEU A 163 -7.02 11.49 6.71
CA LEU A 163 -7.29 10.05 6.60
C LEU A 163 -8.12 9.68 5.38
N THR A 164 -7.93 10.43 4.27
CA THR A 164 -8.58 10.18 3.00
C THR A 164 -7.56 9.86 1.92
N TRP A 165 -7.92 8.95 1.01
CA TRP A 165 -7.12 8.65 -0.16
C TRP A 165 -7.29 9.76 -1.20
N GLN A 166 -6.21 10.48 -1.49
CA GLN A 166 -6.17 11.54 -2.49
C GLN A 166 -5.44 11.07 -3.74
N PRO A 167 -6.02 11.20 -4.95
CA PRO A 167 -5.31 10.87 -6.18
C PRO A 167 -4.18 11.86 -6.42
N LEU A 168 -2.99 11.36 -6.78
CA LEU A 168 -1.87 12.22 -7.19
C LEU A 168 -1.96 12.63 -8.67
N GLY A 169 -2.90 12.05 -9.43
CA GLY A 169 -3.04 12.29 -10.87
C GLY A 169 -1.88 11.74 -11.70
N ALA A 170 -1.13 10.80 -11.17
CA ALA A 170 0.13 10.31 -11.73
C ALA A 170 0.24 8.80 -11.58
N GLY A 171 0.80 8.10 -12.57
CA GLY A 171 1.17 6.70 -12.48
C GLY A 171 2.45 6.49 -11.65
N TYR A 172 2.84 5.24 -11.43
CA TYR A 172 3.96 4.93 -10.54
C TYR A 172 5.30 5.51 -11.03
N GLY A 173 5.58 5.54 -12.32
CA GLY A 173 6.80 6.17 -12.85
C GLY A 173 6.85 7.68 -12.57
N GLU A 174 5.74 8.37 -12.79
CA GLU A 174 5.60 9.80 -12.49
C GLU A 174 5.66 10.08 -10.98
N PHE A 175 5.13 9.18 -10.16
CA PHE A 175 5.28 9.22 -8.70
C PHE A 175 6.76 9.12 -8.27
N LEU A 176 7.57 8.27 -8.91
CA LEU A 176 9.02 8.25 -8.66
C LEU A 176 9.67 9.59 -8.99
N VAL A 177 9.36 10.15 -10.17
CA VAL A 177 9.86 11.48 -10.58
C VAL A 177 9.39 12.57 -9.60
N PHE A 178 8.13 12.52 -9.18
CA PHE A 178 7.61 13.42 -8.14
C PHE A 178 8.44 13.32 -6.84
N CYS A 179 8.71 12.11 -6.35
CA CYS A 179 9.52 11.92 -5.14
C CYS A 179 10.95 12.46 -5.31
N PHE A 180 11.54 12.31 -6.50
CA PHE A 180 12.94 12.67 -6.74
C PHE A 180 13.15 14.16 -7.05
N ASP A 181 12.19 14.81 -7.72
CA ASP A 181 12.39 16.14 -8.29
C ASP A 181 11.50 17.25 -7.76
N SER A 182 10.35 16.89 -7.13
CA SER A 182 9.38 17.90 -6.68
C SER A 182 9.80 18.56 -5.38
N ASP A 183 9.22 19.74 -5.11
CA ASP A 183 9.35 20.43 -3.82
C ASP A 183 8.55 19.70 -2.75
N LEU A 184 9.20 18.76 -2.07
CA LEU A 184 8.62 17.97 -0.99
C LEU A 184 8.28 18.82 0.22
N SER A 185 8.92 19.99 0.43
CA SER A 185 8.57 20.90 1.52
C SER A 185 7.19 21.52 1.31
N LYS A 186 6.84 21.79 0.06
CA LYS A 186 5.51 22.27 -0.32
C LYS A 186 4.46 21.17 -0.18
N PHE A 187 4.75 19.94 -0.62
CA PHE A 187 3.84 18.80 -0.51
C PHE A 187 3.52 18.45 0.94
N TYR A 188 4.55 18.41 1.80
CA TYR A 188 4.42 18.08 3.22
C TYR A 188 4.23 19.32 4.11
N LYS A 189 3.75 20.43 3.56
CA LYS A 189 3.46 21.64 4.36
C LYS A 189 2.45 21.32 5.46
N GLY A 190 2.83 21.60 6.72
CA GLY A 190 2.03 21.31 7.91
C GLY A 190 2.15 19.86 8.42
N LEU A 191 2.91 19.00 7.73
CA LEU A 191 3.20 17.61 8.14
C LEU A 191 4.65 17.41 8.58
N ARG A 192 5.51 18.45 8.43
CA ARG A 192 6.91 18.44 8.90
C ARG A 192 7.06 19.42 10.06
N TRP A 193 7.56 18.94 11.20
CA TRP A 193 7.92 19.79 12.33
C TRP A 193 9.30 20.41 12.11
N SER A 194 9.63 21.48 12.83
CA SER A 194 10.81 22.32 12.58
C SER A 194 12.16 21.57 12.60
N SER A 195 12.26 20.48 13.36
CA SER A 195 13.50 19.68 13.50
C SER A 195 13.40 18.26 12.91
N TRP A 196 12.44 17.98 12.05
CA TRP A 196 12.11 16.64 11.54
C TRP A 196 13.33 15.86 11.00
N ASN A 197 14.22 16.54 10.27
CA ASN A 197 15.37 15.92 9.61
C ASN A 197 16.36 15.25 10.56
N GLN A 198 16.46 15.73 11.80
CA GLN A 198 17.32 15.15 12.82
C GLN A 198 16.80 13.79 13.33
N PHE A 199 15.50 13.55 13.21
CA PHE A 199 14.84 12.34 13.71
C PHE A 199 14.65 11.27 12.63
N ILE A 200 14.66 11.66 11.35
CA ILE A 200 14.31 10.76 10.25
C ILE A 200 15.53 9.99 9.74
N ALA A 201 16.73 10.55 9.75
CA ALA A 201 17.92 9.93 9.15
C ALA A 201 18.20 8.51 9.66
N ASN A 202 17.85 8.21 10.90
CA ASN A 202 18.03 6.90 11.55
C ASN A 202 16.70 6.22 11.88
N LEU A 203 15.59 6.67 11.30
CA LEU A 203 14.30 6.06 11.54
C LEU A 203 14.29 4.65 10.95
N ASP A 204 14.00 3.67 11.82
CA ASP A 204 13.82 2.27 11.43
C ASP A 204 12.68 2.14 10.40
N GLY A 205 12.92 1.37 9.34
CA GLY A 205 11.94 1.17 8.25
C GLY A 205 10.64 0.50 8.67
N THR A 206 10.57 -0.06 9.89
CA THR A 206 9.36 -0.67 10.47
C THR A 206 8.60 0.30 11.38
N LYS A 207 9.09 1.54 11.57
CA LYS A 207 8.52 2.55 12.47
C LYS A 207 8.06 3.79 11.73
N THR A 208 7.15 4.51 12.36
CA THR A 208 6.68 5.84 11.95
C THR A 208 6.32 6.66 13.18
N TYR A 209 6.12 7.97 13.03
CA TYR A 209 5.68 8.82 14.12
C TYR A 209 4.15 8.90 14.22
N SER A 210 3.63 8.73 15.42
CA SER A 210 2.27 9.06 15.83
C SER A 210 2.27 10.35 16.63
N PHE A 211 1.23 11.15 16.51
CA PHE A 211 1.12 12.48 17.10
C PHE A 211 -0.06 12.58 18.07
N ARG A 212 0.05 13.45 19.08
CA ARG A 212 -1.02 13.84 19.98
C ARG A 212 -0.97 15.37 20.23
N PRO A 213 -2.08 16.12 19.91
CA PRO A 213 -3.30 15.68 19.24
C PRO A 213 -3.02 14.95 17.92
N TYR A 214 -3.99 14.19 17.38
CA TYR A 214 -3.82 13.55 16.07
C TYR A 214 -3.77 14.58 14.96
N LEU A 215 -3.04 14.30 13.88
CA LEU A 215 -2.88 15.25 12.76
C LEU A 215 -4.20 15.61 12.05
N TRP A 216 -5.22 14.77 12.14
CA TRP A 216 -6.56 15.03 11.57
C TRP A 216 -7.51 15.78 12.53
N GLU A 217 -7.09 16.07 13.74
CA GLU A 217 -7.89 16.89 14.67
C GLU A 217 -7.76 18.37 14.28
N GLU A 218 -8.88 19.08 14.30
CA GLU A 218 -8.94 20.47 13.88
C GLU A 218 -8.00 21.36 14.71
N GLY A 219 -7.29 22.27 14.04
CA GLY A 219 -6.36 23.20 14.68
C GLY A 219 -5.06 22.58 15.14
N THR A 220 -4.77 21.32 14.77
CA THR A 220 -3.50 20.66 15.15
C THR A 220 -2.29 21.34 14.51
N ASP A 221 -1.37 21.75 15.36
CA ASP A 221 -0.04 22.29 15.01
C ASP A 221 1.01 21.21 15.30
N ILE A 222 1.63 20.65 14.28
CA ILE A 222 2.57 19.52 14.40
C ILE A 222 3.79 19.86 15.27
N ASP A 223 4.21 21.12 15.34
CA ASP A 223 5.33 21.54 16.19
C ASP A 223 4.99 21.46 17.67
N LYS A 224 3.71 21.59 18.03
CA LYS A 224 3.20 21.49 19.39
C LYS A 224 2.78 20.09 19.81
N CYS A 225 2.70 19.15 18.86
CA CYS A 225 2.32 17.77 19.14
C CYS A 225 3.39 17.02 19.94
N THR A 226 2.95 16.18 20.86
CA THR A 226 3.80 15.10 21.36
C THR A 226 3.95 14.02 20.28
N ARG A 227 5.15 13.44 20.16
CA ARG A 227 5.48 12.44 19.13
C ARG A 227 5.92 11.14 19.77
N LYS A 228 5.44 10.03 19.23
CA LYS A 228 5.82 8.68 19.67
C LYS A 228 6.09 7.81 18.44
N LEU A 229 7.18 7.01 18.49
CA LEU A 229 7.42 5.97 17.51
C LEU A 229 6.46 4.79 17.71
N VAL A 230 5.82 4.38 16.63
CA VAL A 230 4.92 3.22 16.60
C VAL A 230 5.29 2.30 15.43
N GLY A 231 4.79 1.07 15.43
CA GLY A 231 4.93 0.18 14.30
C GLY A 231 4.21 0.74 13.07
N ILE A 232 4.85 0.70 11.89
CA ILE A 232 4.21 1.19 10.65
C ILE A 232 2.97 0.36 10.28
N GLU A 233 2.97 -0.93 10.59
CA GLU A 233 1.80 -1.79 10.37
C GLU A 233 0.64 -1.44 11.31
N GLU A 234 0.95 -1.16 12.58
CA GLU A 234 -0.03 -0.68 13.56
C GLU A 234 -0.64 0.64 13.09
N MET A 235 0.20 1.57 12.61
CA MET A 235 -0.24 2.86 12.07
C MET A 235 -1.15 2.67 10.86
N TYR A 236 -0.78 1.81 9.91
CA TYR A 236 -1.62 1.54 8.74
C TYR A 236 -3.01 1.04 9.14
N ARG A 237 -3.06 0.00 10.00
CA ARG A 237 -4.33 -0.58 10.46
C ARG A 237 -5.19 0.44 11.21
N PHE A 238 -4.55 1.24 12.06
CA PHE A 238 -5.20 2.31 12.79
C PHE A 238 -5.77 3.38 11.85
N ASN A 239 -4.99 3.88 10.90
CA ASN A 239 -5.42 4.92 9.95
C ASN A 239 -6.56 4.41 9.05
N ILE A 240 -6.52 3.17 8.56
CA ILE A 240 -7.62 2.58 7.78
C ILE A 240 -8.90 2.43 8.62
N MET A 241 -8.79 2.01 9.87
CA MET A 241 -9.93 1.91 10.78
C MET A 241 -10.56 3.30 11.02
N LYS A 242 -9.75 4.28 11.36
CA LYS A 242 -10.20 5.66 11.62
C LYS A 242 -10.76 6.35 10.37
N SER A 243 -10.17 6.13 9.21
CA SER A 243 -10.71 6.60 7.93
C SER A 243 -12.14 6.12 7.70
N LYS A 244 -12.43 4.85 7.98
CA LYS A 244 -13.78 4.28 7.84
C LYS A 244 -14.77 4.91 8.83
N GLU A 245 -14.36 5.09 10.09
CA GLU A 245 -15.20 5.73 11.13
C GLU A 245 -15.57 7.17 10.74
N LEU A 246 -14.56 7.98 10.37
CA LEU A 246 -14.76 9.38 9.98
C LEU A 246 -15.65 9.54 8.73
N ASN A 247 -15.52 8.64 7.77
CA ASN A 247 -16.35 8.65 6.55
C ASN A 247 -17.80 8.22 6.86
N ALA A 248 -18.01 7.26 7.75
CA ALA A 248 -19.35 6.87 8.19
C ALA A 248 -20.08 8.01 8.91
N ASP A 249 -19.39 8.77 9.75
CA ASP A 249 -19.96 9.92 10.48
C ASP A 249 -20.28 11.09 9.54
N LYS A 250 -19.44 11.36 8.54
CA LYS A 250 -19.73 12.35 7.50
C LYS A 250 -20.97 11.98 6.68
N GLY A 251 -21.17 10.70 6.36
CA GLY A 251 -22.36 10.20 5.68
C GLY A 251 -23.64 10.44 6.47
N LYS A 252 -23.63 10.11 7.77
CA LYS A 252 -24.80 10.32 8.66
C LYS A 252 -25.19 11.79 8.77
N LYS A 253 -24.22 12.69 8.97
CA LYS A 253 -24.47 14.13 9.06
C LYS A 253 -25.08 14.68 7.77
N LYS A 254 -24.63 14.22 6.59
CA LYS A 254 -25.19 14.65 5.31
C LYS A 254 -26.63 14.19 5.13
N ASP A 255 -26.98 12.97 5.55
CA ASP A 255 -28.34 12.45 5.49
C ASP A 255 -29.28 13.17 6.44
N GLU A 256 -28.81 13.60 7.62
CA GLU A 256 -29.56 14.40 8.59
C GLU A 256 -29.85 15.80 8.03
N THR A 257 -28.86 16.49 7.48
CA THR A 257 -29.01 17.83 6.88
C THR A 257 -30.01 17.80 5.72
N THR A 258 -29.92 16.79 4.84
CA THR A 258 -30.85 16.65 3.71
C THR A 258 -32.28 16.39 4.16
N LYS A 259 -32.50 15.68 5.30
CA LYS A 259 -33.84 15.45 5.87
C LYS A 259 -34.43 16.67 6.52
N GLU A 260 -33.59 17.56 7.07
CA GLU A 260 -34.07 18.83 7.66
C GLU A 260 -34.45 19.84 6.58
N GLU A 261 -33.67 19.94 5.50
CA GLU A 261 -33.99 20.81 4.34
C GLU A 261 -35.33 20.40 3.68
N THR A 262 -35.54 19.07 3.49
CA THR A 262 -36.82 18.57 2.90
C THR A 262 -38.04 18.75 3.80
N LYS A 263 -37.88 18.92 5.12
CA LYS A 263 -38.97 19.20 6.06
C LYS A 263 -39.29 20.69 6.18
N GLY A 264 -38.40 21.58 5.80
CA GLY A 264 -38.59 23.02 5.83
C GLY A 264 -39.31 23.60 4.60
N GLU A 265 -39.48 22.79 3.55
CA GLU A 265 -40.16 23.16 2.30
C GLU A 265 -41.63 22.70 2.23
N GLN A 266 -42.20 22.12 3.29
CA GLN A 266 -43.63 21.78 3.45
C GLN A 266 -44.30 22.71 4.46
#